data_c479c373095d9dd9040f73d7200af2d1
#
_entry.id   c479c373095d9dd9040f73d7200af2d1
#
_cell.length_a   1.000
_cell.length_b   1.000
_cell.length_c   1.000
_cell.angle_alpha   90.00
_cell.angle_beta   90.00
_cell.angle_gamma   90.00
#
_symmetry.space_group_name_H-M   'P 1'
#
loop_
_entity.id
_entity.type
_entity.pdbx_description
1 polymer ?
#
loop_
_entity_poly.entity_id
_entity_poly.type
_entity_poly.pdbx_seq_one_letter_code
_entity_poly.pdbx_strand_id
1 'polypeptide(L)'
;MNTRTSANENVVGQMIAVFPNPPSIDLARTLDLAGYRWKAVSSADDAAKSEPVEGWAGAVVMCDEDPEGGWAICRSLRKNDNPVGHVLVLVSGAQLADLEMRDDLFDDFCLSPFHPRELESRLRHMFFTEIRGTRESLVEYSGLILNLETYQASFGGQPLDLTYMEYE
;
A
#
# COMPACT_ATOMS: atom_id res chain seq x y z
N MET A 1 10.51 -2.46 25.69
CA MET A 1 9.06 -2.53 25.82
C MET A 1 8.39 -1.65 24.80
N ASN A 2 7.50 -2.18 23.99
CA ASN A 2 6.59 -1.49 23.06
C ASN A 2 7.17 -0.59 21.96
N THR A 3 8.06 -1.13 21.14
CA THR A 3 8.40 -0.51 19.84
C THR A 3 7.62 -1.11 18.65
N ARG A 4 6.65 -1.99 18.91
CA ARG A 4 5.79 -2.58 17.87
C ARG A 4 4.56 -1.74 17.52
N THR A 5 4.23 -0.73 18.34
CA THR A 5 3.00 0.05 18.20
C THR A 5 3.13 1.22 17.22
N SER A 6 4.29 1.87 17.13
CA SER A 6 4.42 3.11 16.36
C SER A 6 4.44 2.96 14.83
N ALA A 7 4.86 1.80 14.32
CA ALA A 7 4.85 1.56 12.86
C ALA A 7 3.44 1.21 12.34
N ASN A 8 2.65 0.55 13.19
CA ASN A 8 1.25 0.23 12.90
C ASN A 8 0.36 1.48 12.97
N GLU A 9 0.69 2.43 13.85
CA GLU A 9 -0.07 3.66 14.04
C GLU A 9 0.06 4.64 12.86
N ASN A 10 1.19 4.67 12.16
CA ASN A 10 1.38 5.58 11.03
C ASN A 10 0.59 5.18 9.78
N VAL A 11 0.40 3.89 9.51
CA VAL A 11 -0.41 3.42 8.37
C VAL A 11 -1.90 3.39 8.73
N VAL A 12 -2.23 3.03 9.97
CA VAL A 12 -3.60 3.02 10.50
C VAL A 12 -4.18 4.43 10.62
N GLY A 13 -3.33 5.46 10.73
CA GLY A 13 -3.77 6.86 10.75
C GLY A 13 -4.11 7.45 9.38
N GLN A 14 -3.64 6.86 8.29
CA GLN A 14 -3.82 7.35 6.93
C GLN A 14 -5.10 6.80 6.29
N MET A 15 -5.73 7.59 5.42
CA MET A 15 -7.03 7.27 4.82
C MET A 15 -6.86 6.55 3.48
N ILE A 16 -7.58 5.46 3.29
CA ILE A 16 -7.66 4.68 2.05
C ILE A 16 -8.94 5.02 1.29
N ALA A 17 -8.83 5.25 -0.01
CA ALA A 17 -10.00 5.36 -0.88
C ALA A 17 -10.56 3.97 -1.20
N VAL A 18 -11.88 3.80 -1.15
CA VAL A 18 -12.54 2.52 -1.45
C VAL A 18 -13.66 2.75 -2.46
N PHE A 19 -13.62 2.01 -3.56
CA PHE A 19 -14.68 2.03 -4.57
C PHE A 19 -15.33 0.65 -4.71
N PRO A 20 -16.64 0.56 -4.89
CA PRO A 20 -17.62 1.61 -5.06
C PRO A 20 -18.15 2.21 -3.74
N ASN A 21 -19.06 3.16 -3.84
CA ASN A 21 -19.79 3.71 -2.70
C ASN A 21 -21.29 3.38 -2.83
N PRO A 22 -21.88 2.52 -1.97
CA PRO A 22 -21.23 1.82 -0.86
C PRO A 22 -20.36 0.64 -1.34
N PRO A 23 -19.31 0.27 -0.61
CA PRO A 23 -18.55 -0.95 -0.88
C PRO A 23 -19.36 -2.19 -0.47
N SER A 24 -18.92 -3.37 -0.90
CA SER A 24 -19.51 -4.60 -0.41
C SER A 24 -19.35 -4.71 1.12
N ILE A 25 -20.31 -5.37 1.77
CA ILE A 25 -20.29 -5.56 3.24
C ILE A 25 -19.03 -6.32 3.66
N ASP A 26 -18.61 -7.31 2.89
CA ASP A 26 -17.42 -8.11 3.19
C ASP A 26 -16.14 -7.29 3.09
N LEU A 27 -16.04 -6.38 2.11
CA LEU A 27 -14.90 -5.47 1.97
C LEU A 27 -14.84 -4.49 3.14
N ALA A 28 -15.95 -3.82 3.46
CA ALA A 28 -16.04 -2.89 4.57
C ALA A 28 -15.65 -3.56 5.89
N ARG A 29 -16.20 -4.73 6.17
CA ARG A 29 -15.89 -5.51 7.38
C ARG A 29 -14.42 -5.92 7.45
N THR A 30 -13.84 -6.36 6.34
CA THR A 30 -12.43 -6.76 6.30
C THR A 30 -11.51 -5.58 6.61
N LEU A 31 -11.77 -4.41 6.05
CA LEU A 31 -11.00 -3.20 6.30
C LEU A 31 -11.15 -2.71 7.75
N ASP A 32 -12.37 -2.72 8.28
CA ASP A 32 -12.64 -2.33 9.67
C ASP A 32 -11.94 -3.25 10.68
N LEU A 33 -12.04 -4.56 10.50
CA LEU A 33 -11.39 -5.54 11.38
C LEU A 33 -9.86 -5.49 11.30
N ALA A 34 -9.32 -5.16 10.13
CA ALA A 34 -7.89 -4.96 9.95
C ALA A 34 -7.38 -3.60 10.49
N GLY A 35 -8.29 -2.72 10.91
CA GLY A 35 -7.95 -1.43 11.52
C GLY A 35 -7.61 -0.32 10.52
N TYR A 36 -7.95 -0.49 9.24
CA TYR A 36 -7.74 0.55 8.24
C TYR A 36 -8.79 1.66 8.36
N ARG A 37 -8.36 2.89 8.21
CA ARG A 37 -9.26 4.03 8.00
C ARG A 37 -9.52 4.17 6.51
N TRP A 38 -10.78 4.20 6.13
CA TRP A 38 -11.17 4.26 4.73
C TRP A 38 -12.38 5.15 4.51
N LYS A 39 -12.50 5.62 3.28
CA LYS A 39 -13.67 6.37 2.82
C LYS A 39 -14.12 5.85 1.46
N ALA A 40 -15.40 5.55 1.34
CA ALA A 40 -15.98 5.12 0.08
C ALA A 40 -16.12 6.31 -0.88
N VAL A 41 -15.79 6.07 -2.13
CA VAL A 41 -15.90 7.03 -3.24
C VAL A 41 -16.73 6.44 -4.38
N SER A 42 -17.52 7.27 -5.02
CA SER A 42 -18.47 6.83 -6.06
C SER A 42 -17.96 7.08 -7.49
N SER A 43 -16.95 7.91 -7.65
CA SER A 43 -16.37 8.28 -8.95
C SER A 43 -14.98 8.89 -8.78
N ALA A 44 -14.27 9.07 -9.89
CA ALA A 44 -12.98 9.77 -9.92
C ALA A 44 -13.11 11.22 -9.38
N ASP A 45 -14.18 11.89 -9.70
CA ASP A 45 -14.47 13.26 -9.23
C ASP A 45 -14.74 13.30 -7.73
N ASP A 46 -15.48 12.32 -7.22
CA ASP A 46 -15.73 12.16 -5.78
C ASP A 46 -14.43 11.82 -5.02
N ALA A 47 -13.58 10.97 -5.59
CA ALA A 47 -12.27 10.65 -5.01
C ALA A 47 -11.37 11.88 -4.90
N ALA A 48 -11.36 12.74 -5.92
CA ALA A 48 -10.60 13.99 -5.91
C ALA A 48 -11.13 14.98 -4.87
N LYS A 49 -12.46 15.14 -4.77
CA LYS A 49 -13.10 16.04 -3.79
C LYS A 49 -12.99 15.56 -2.35
N SER A 50 -12.89 14.26 -2.16
CA SER A 50 -12.83 13.61 -0.84
C SER A 50 -11.40 13.37 -0.36
N GLU A 51 -10.41 13.69 -1.19
CA GLU A 51 -9.00 13.48 -0.87
C GLU A 51 -8.62 14.21 0.43
N PRO A 52 -8.00 13.52 1.39
CA PRO A 52 -7.48 14.15 2.59
C PRO A 52 -6.37 15.14 2.27
N VAL A 53 -6.12 16.09 3.17
CA VAL A 53 -5.03 17.08 3.04
C VAL A 53 -3.66 16.41 2.83
N GLU A 54 -3.46 15.26 3.49
CA GLU A 54 -2.24 14.46 3.39
C GLU A 54 -2.20 13.56 2.14
N GLY A 55 -3.26 13.58 1.32
CA GLY A 55 -3.46 12.67 0.20
C GLY A 55 -4.03 11.31 0.64
N TRP A 56 -4.37 10.49 -0.35
CA TRP A 56 -4.76 9.10 -0.10
C TRP A 56 -3.52 8.25 0.18
N ALA A 57 -3.55 7.49 1.27
CA ALA A 57 -2.49 6.51 1.59
C ALA A 57 -2.47 5.33 0.61
N GLY A 58 -3.60 5.04 0.02
CA GLY A 58 -3.78 3.98 -0.95
C GLY A 58 -5.23 3.89 -1.40
N ALA A 59 -5.52 2.88 -2.21
CA ALA A 59 -6.87 2.63 -2.67
C ALA A 59 -7.15 1.13 -2.79
N VAL A 60 -8.40 0.75 -2.52
CA VAL A 60 -8.96 -0.56 -2.85
C VAL A 60 -10.12 -0.35 -3.82
N VAL A 61 -10.00 -0.86 -5.02
CA VAL A 61 -10.94 -0.61 -6.12
C VAL A 61 -11.54 -1.92 -6.60
N MET A 62 -12.85 -2.07 -6.43
CA MET A 62 -13.59 -3.22 -6.98
C MET A 62 -13.92 -2.96 -8.46
N CYS A 63 -13.30 -3.73 -9.34
CA CYS A 63 -13.51 -3.65 -10.79
C CYS A 63 -14.37 -4.80 -11.33
N ASP A 64 -14.80 -5.74 -10.49
CA ASP A 64 -15.52 -6.95 -10.89
C ASP A 64 -16.96 -6.65 -11.37
N GLU A 65 -17.67 -5.77 -10.67
CA GLU A 65 -19.06 -5.41 -11.02
C GLU A 65 -19.16 -4.19 -11.94
N ASP A 66 -18.28 -3.21 -11.79
CA ASP A 66 -18.18 -2.01 -12.62
C ASP A 66 -16.74 -1.79 -13.09
N PRO A 67 -16.30 -2.50 -14.15
CA PRO A 67 -14.93 -2.37 -14.64
C PRO A 67 -14.59 -0.95 -15.12
N GLU A 68 -15.51 -0.31 -15.84
CA GLU A 68 -15.27 1.03 -16.38
C GLU A 68 -15.08 2.08 -15.29
N GLY A 69 -15.99 2.08 -14.29
CA GLY A 69 -15.89 2.95 -13.12
C GLY A 69 -14.65 2.70 -12.30
N GLY A 70 -14.33 1.44 -12.03
CA GLY A 70 -13.14 1.04 -11.30
C GLY A 70 -11.85 1.49 -11.98
N TRP A 71 -11.69 1.22 -13.26
CA TRP A 71 -10.50 1.64 -14.01
C TRP A 71 -10.40 3.16 -14.18
N ALA A 72 -11.52 3.85 -14.29
CA ALA A 72 -11.53 5.32 -14.32
C ALA A 72 -10.97 5.90 -13.00
N ILE A 73 -11.34 5.33 -11.87
CA ILE A 73 -10.80 5.72 -10.56
C ILE A 73 -9.30 5.41 -10.47
N CYS A 74 -8.85 4.22 -10.86
CA CYS A 74 -7.44 3.88 -10.87
C CYS A 74 -6.62 4.88 -11.70
N ARG A 75 -7.09 5.23 -12.91
CA ARG A 75 -6.44 6.24 -13.74
C ARG A 75 -6.38 7.61 -13.07
N SER A 76 -7.47 8.04 -12.46
CA SER A 76 -7.51 9.31 -11.74
C SER A 76 -6.52 9.35 -10.59
N LEU A 77 -6.49 8.31 -9.78
CA LEU A 77 -5.57 8.21 -8.62
C LEU A 77 -4.09 8.18 -9.02
N ARG A 78 -3.76 7.58 -10.18
CA ARG A 78 -2.38 7.50 -10.68
C ARG A 78 -1.91 8.73 -11.44
N LYS A 79 -2.84 9.46 -12.08
CA LYS A 79 -2.54 10.64 -12.92
C LYS A 79 -2.80 11.96 -12.22
N ASN A 80 -3.08 11.94 -10.94
CA ASN A 80 -3.24 13.12 -10.13
C ASN A 80 -1.88 13.82 -9.87
N ASP A 81 -1.90 15.10 -9.48
CA ASP A 81 -0.71 15.85 -9.07
C ASP A 81 0.03 15.19 -7.89
N ASN A 82 -0.71 14.43 -7.09
CA ASN A 82 -0.20 13.60 -6.01
C ASN A 82 -0.61 12.14 -6.24
N PRO A 83 0.13 11.38 -7.08
CA PRO A 83 -0.22 10.01 -7.42
C PRO A 83 -0.28 9.10 -6.18
N VAL A 84 -1.33 8.29 -6.10
CA VAL A 84 -1.48 7.30 -5.04
C VAL A 84 -0.51 6.14 -5.29
N GLY A 85 0.37 5.88 -4.33
CA GLY A 85 1.44 4.89 -4.44
C GLY A 85 0.97 3.44 -4.33
N HIS A 86 -0.17 3.19 -3.66
CA HIS A 86 -0.64 1.85 -3.36
C HIS A 86 -2.09 1.67 -3.83
N VAL A 87 -2.28 0.92 -4.91
CA VAL A 87 -3.61 0.59 -5.46
C VAL A 87 -3.76 -0.92 -5.57
N LEU A 88 -4.74 -1.47 -4.86
CA LEU A 88 -5.15 -2.86 -4.96
C LEU A 88 -6.49 -2.93 -5.70
N VAL A 89 -6.57 -3.78 -6.71
CA VAL A 89 -7.81 -4.00 -7.46
C VAL A 89 -8.42 -5.36 -7.16
N LEU A 90 -9.74 -5.39 -7.05
CA LEU A 90 -10.54 -6.62 -6.96
C LEU A 90 -11.15 -6.89 -8.32
N VAL A 91 -10.86 -8.04 -8.90
CA VAL A 91 -11.28 -8.42 -10.24
C VAL A 91 -11.86 -9.84 -10.24
N SER A 92 -12.73 -10.13 -11.18
CA SER A 92 -13.19 -11.51 -11.43
C SER A 92 -12.15 -12.31 -12.21
N GLY A 93 -12.24 -13.64 -12.14
CA GLY A 93 -11.35 -14.51 -12.93
C GLY A 93 -11.41 -14.25 -14.43
N ALA A 94 -12.55 -13.84 -14.96
CA ALA A 94 -12.72 -13.51 -16.38
C ALA A 94 -11.95 -12.24 -16.80
N GLN A 95 -11.63 -11.35 -15.85
CA GLN A 95 -10.92 -10.09 -16.10
C GLN A 95 -9.39 -10.22 -16.00
N LEU A 96 -8.86 -11.38 -15.65
CA LEU A 96 -7.40 -11.57 -15.47
C LEU A 96 -6.61 -11.25 -16.73
N ALA A 97 -7.13 -11.56 -17.91
CA ALA A 97 -6.44 -11.27 -19.18
C ALA A 97 -6.30 -9.75 -19.46
N ASP A 98 -7.18 -8.94 -18.88
CA ASP A 98 -7.16 -7.49 -19.07
C ASP A 98 -6.13 -6.78 -18.20
N LEU A 99 -5.61 -7.45 -17.16
CA LEU A 99 -4.68 -6.86 -16.20
C LEU A 99 -3.32 -6.52 -16.81
N GLU A 100 -2.81 -7.33 -17.73
CA GLU A 100 -1.53 -7.10 -18.38
C GLU A 100 -1.46 -5.77 -19.14
N MET A 101 -2.59 -5.31 -19.66
CA MET A 101 -2.69 -4.03 -20.37
C MET A 101 -2.84 -2.82 -19.45
N ARG A 102 -2.92 -3.03 -18.14
CA ARG A 102 -3.26 -2.03 -17.12
C ARG A 102 -2.32 -2.06 -15.91
N ASP A 103 -1.15 -2.65 -16.07
CA ASP A 103 -0.16 -2.86 -15.01
C ASP A 103 0.36 -1.55 -14.39
N ASP A 104 0.25 -0.44 -15.09
CA ASP A 104 0.57 0.90 -14.60
C ASP A 104 -0.48 1.49 -13.64
N LEU A 105 -1.68 0.90 -13.57
CA LEU A 105 -2.82 1.42 -12.82
C LEU A 105 -2.97 0.84 -11.41
N PHE A 106 -2.30 -0.26 -11.09
CA PHE A 106 -2.39 -0.93 -9.80
C PHE A 106 -1.06 -1.58 -9.41
N ASP A 107 -0.93 -1.91 -8.14
CA ASP A 107 0.28 -2.56 -7.60
C ASP A 107 0.06 -4.03 -7.30
N ASP A 108 -1.16 -4.39 -6.89
CA ASP A 108 -1.54 -5.78 -6.62
C ASP A 108 -3.03 -5.98 -6.93
N PHE A 109 -3.44 -7.22 -7.06
CA PHE A 109 -4.83 -7.59 -7.30
C PHE A 109 -5.26 -8.76 -6.41
N CYS A 110 -6.56 -8.87 -6.21
CA CYS A 110 -7.20 -9.99 -5.53
C CYS A 110 -8.41 -10.45 -6.34
N LEU A 111 -8.64 -11.75 -6.42
CA LEU A 111 -9.81 -12.28 -7.10
C LEU A 111 -11.08 -12.08 -6.26
N SER A 112 -12.15 -11.67 -6.91
CA SER A 112 -13.48 -11.59 -6.32
C SER A 112 -14.29 -12.85 -6.72
N PRO A 113 -14.98 -13.50 -5.78
CA PRO A 113 -15.06 -13.23 -4.35
C PRO A 113 -13.73 -13.51 -3.62
N PHE A 114 -13.31 -12.58 -2.78
CA PHE A 114 -12.04 -12.67 -2.06
C PHE A 114 -12.20 -13.38 -0.71
N HIS A 115 -11.11 -13.96 -0.22
CA HIS A 115 -11.01 -14.41 1.16
C HIS A 115 -10.52 -13.25 2.04
N PRO A 116 -11.17 -12.93 3.18
CA PRO A 116 -10.79 -11.79 4.02
C PRO A 116 -9.32 -11.79 4.46
N ARG A 117 -8.78 -12.96 4.82
CA ARG A 117 -7.37 -13.08 5.20
C ARG A 117 -6.38 -12.87 4.05
N GLU A 118 -6.76 -13.24 2.82
CA GLU A 118 -5.94 -12.97 1.64
C GLU A 118 -5.88 -11.47 1.38
N LEU A 119 -7.03 -10.81 1.36
CA LEU A 119 -7.10 -9.36 1.18
C LEU A 119 -6.29 -8.61 2.25
N GLU A 120 -6.48 -8.97 3.52
CA GLU A 120 -5.72 -8.39 4.63
C GLU A 120 -4.20 -8.60 4.46
N SER A 121 -3.78 -9.80 4.07
CA SER A 121 -2.37 -10.13 3.84
C SER A 121 -1.76 -9.32 2.70
N ARG A 122 -2.48 -9.14 1.59
CA ARG A 122 -2.04 -8.33 0.45
C ARG A 122 -1.92 -6.85 0.83
N LEU A 123 -2.92 -6.30 1.50
CA LEU A 123 -2.88 -4.92 1.99
C LEU A 123 -1.71 -4.70 2.95
N ARG A 124 -1.51 -5.62 3.88
CA ARG A 124 -0.39 -5.56 4.81
C ARG A 124 0.94 -5.57 4.07
N HIS A 125 1.13 -6.49 3.14
CA HIS A 125 2.34 -6.57 2.34
C HIS A 125 2.58 -5.27 1.57
N MET A 126 1.56 -4.75 0.91
CA MET A 126 1.64 -3.55 0.09
C MET A 126 2.01 -2.31 0.90
N PHE A 127 1.34 -2.09 2.04
CA PHE A 127 1.59 -0.91 2.89
C PHE A 127 2.84 -1.03 3.76
N PHE A 128 3.25 -2.23 4.14
CA PHE A 128 4.41 -2.43 5.04
C PHE A 128 5.72 -2.73 4.32
N THR A 129 5.70 -3.03 3.03
CA THR A 129 6.94 -3.26 2.27
C THR A 129 7.81 -2.00 2.21
N GLU A 130 7.21 -0.81 2.10
CA GLU A 130 7.98 0.45 2.17
C GLU A 130 8.64 0.67 3.53
N ILE A 131 7.96 0.33 4.61
CA ILE A 131 8.52 0.44 5.97
C ILE A 131 9.64 -0.58 6.17
N ARG A 132 9.53 -1.76 5.58
CA ARG A 132 10.57 -2.79 5.61
C ARG A 132 11.76 -2.44 4.74
N GLY A 133 11.53 -1.96 3.51
CA GLY A 133 12.60 -1.55 2.61
C GLY A 133 13.51 -0.48 3.20
N THR A 134 12.97 0.41 4.05
CA THR A 134 13.74 1.46 4.73
C THR A 134 14.36 0.99 6.07
N ARG A 135 13.84 -0.06 6.70
CA ARG A 135 14.31 -0.54 8.02
C ARG A 135 15.04 -1.87 7.98
N GLU A 136 14.70 -2.79 7.07
CA GLU A 136 15.42 -4.06 6.91
C GLU A 136 16.76 -3.88 6.21
N SER A 137 16.93 -2.79 5.45
CA SER A 137 18.22 -2.42 4.88
C SER A 137 19.14 -1.72 5.88
N LEU A 138 18.63 -1.25 7.02
CA LEU A 138 19.39 -0.58 8.05
C LEU A 138 19.35 -1.37 9.36
N VAL A 139 20.47 -1.93 9.74
CA VAL A 139 20.65 -2.56 11.05
C VAL A 139 21.41 -1.60 11.97
N GLU A 140 20.77 -1.20 13.06
CA GLU A 140 21.39 -0.32 14.06
C GLU A 140 21.67 -1.08 15.35
N TYR A 141 22.91 -1.02 15.79
CA TYR A 141 23.35 -1.57 17.06
C TYR A 141 24.38 -0.66 17.72
N SER A 142 24.04 -0.10 18.86
CA SER A 142 24.99 0.70 19.70
C SER A 142 25.69 1.84 18.95
N GLY A 143 24.98 2.52 18.02
CA GLY A 143 25.55 3.61 17.21
C GLY A 143 26.20 3.16 15.90
N LEU A 144 26.30 1.86 15.68
CA LEU A 144 26.69 1.29 14.38
C LEU A 144 25.42 1.14 13.51
N ILE A 145 25.46 1.70 12.33
CA ILE A 145 24.41 1.57 11.32
C ILE A 145 24.97 0.83 10.11
N LEU A 146 24.35 -0.28 9.76
CA LEU A 146 24.68 -1.08 8.58
C LEU A 146 23.58 -0.96 7.55
N ASN A 147 23.90 -0.59 6.31
CA ASN A 147 22.99 -0.61 5.19
C ASN A 147 23.22 -1.89 4.38
N LEU A 148 22.25 -2.81 4.43
CA LEU A 148 22.35 -4.12 3.78
C LEU A 148 22.18 -4.06 2.26
N GLU A 149 21.60 -2.98 1.72
CA GLU A 149 21.46 -2.80 0.28
C GLU A 149 22.68 -2.19 -0.37
N THR A 150 23.27 -1.19 0.26
CA THR A 150 24.45 -0.47 -0.27
C THR A 150 25.76 -1.01 0.24
N TYR A 151 25.75 -1.97 1.18
CA TYR A 151 26.92 -2.50 1.86
C TYR A 151 27.77 -1.41 2.53
N GLN A 152 27.12 -0.41 3.06
CA GLN A 152 27.75 0.72 3.76
C GLN A 152 27.52 0.61 5.26
N ALA A 153 28.53 0.99 6.01
CA ALA A 153 28.48 1.07 7.46
C ALA A 153 28.84 2.48 7.94
N SER A 154 28.21 2.90 9.03
CA SER A 154 28.58 4.14 9.73
C SER A 154 28.54 3.95 11.24
N PHE A 155 29.39 4.64 11.95
CA PHE A 155 29.43 4.64 13.41
C PHE A 155 29.43 6.10 13.93
N GLY A 156 28.48 6.40 14.80
CA GLY A 156 28.35 7.75 15.35
C GLY A 156 28.12 8.83 14.28
N GLY A 157 27.51 8.49 13.14
CA GLY A 157 27.27 9.38 12.01
C GLY A 157 28.45 9.55 11.04
N GLN A 158 29.55 8.83 11.27
CA GLN A 158 30.70 8.83 10.35
C GLN A 158 30.74 7.54 9.52
N PRO A 159 30.91 7.62 8.19
CA PRO A 159 31.01 6.46 7.34
C PRO A 159 32.29 5.63 7.69
N LEU A 160 32.13 4.32 7.67
CA LEU A 160 33.23 3.37 7.84
C LEU A 160 33.60 2.76 6.49
N ASP A 161 34.88 2.72 6.19
CA ASP A 161 35.43 2.03 5.04
C ASP A 161 35.64 0.54 5.43
N LEU A 162 34.64 -0.29 5.10
CA LEU A 162 34.71 -1.74 5.32
C LEU A 162 34.93 -2.47 4.00
N THR A 163 35.82 -3.46 4.03
CA THR A 163 35.88 -4.41 2.92
C THR A 163 34.69 -5.36 2.95
N TYR A 164 34.38 -5.99 1.82
CA TYR A 164 33.29 -6.96 1.72
C TYR A 164 33.37 -8.06 2.79
N MET A 165 34.58 -8.52 3.10
CA MET A 165 34.85 -9.56 4.12
C MET A 165 34.61 -9.07 5.56
N GLU A 166 34.75 -7.79 5.82
CA GLU A 166 34.52 -7.19 7.14
C GLU A 166 33.04 -6.85 7.38
N TYR A 167 32.26 -6.78 6.29
CA TYR A 167 30.82 -6.50 6.36
C TYR A 167 30.01 -7.76 6.67
N GLU A 168 30.43 -8.95 6.22
CA GLU A 168 29.77 -10.23 6.48
C GLU A 168 29.99 -10.72 7.91
#